data_f45ec1cd631143213ec7cae3b1a2e47a
#
_entry.id   f45ec1cd631143213ec7cae3b1a2e47a
#
_cell.length_a   1.000
_cell.length_b   1.000
_cell.length_c   1.000
_cell.angle_alpha   90.00
_cell.angle_beta   90.00
_cell.angle_gamma   90.00
#
_symmetry.space_group_name_H-M   'P 1'
#
loop_
_entity.id
_entity.type
_entity.pdbx_description
1 polymer ?
#
loop_
_entity_poly.entity_id
_entity_poly.type
_entity_poly.pdbx_seq_one_letter_code
_entity_poly.pdbx_strand_id
1 'polypeptide(L)'
;MRQAVLAAAVDLLSSQGLAGATVGAVARAAGVHETSVYRRWGTRENLILDALNTQLDSALPVPDTGRVRDDLLGFFSSLAGLLGTAQGHALLRIGVEHDDTLDDRRRPYWSDRLDRAVVMVRRGIERGELAADTDPGLLIEAVSGPLFVRVLLSRAPLDEALVRGLVDLALDGARPRPA
;
A
#
# COMPACT_ATOMS: atom_id res chain seq x y z
N MET A 1 5.27 -23.49 -4.11
CA MET A 1 3.85 -23.58 -3.69
C MET A 1 3.32 -22.24 -3.17
N ARG A 2 3.82 -21.65 -2.05
CA ARG A 2 3.29 -20.38 -1.53
C ARG A 2 3.26 -19.27 -2.59
N GLN A 3 4.38 -19.00 -3.24
CA GLN A 3 4.46 -17.95 -4.27
C GLN A 3 3.47 -18.16 -5.43
N ALA A 4 3.32 -19.38 -5.92
CA ALA A 4 2.37 -19.67 -7.00
C ALA A 4 0.91 -19.42 -6.57
N VAL A 5 0.56 -19.76 -5.34
CA VAL A 5 -0.79 -19.51 -4.79
C VAL A 5 -1.04 -18.01 -4.61
N LEU A 6 -0.07 -17.26 -4.08
CA LEU A 6 -0.22 -15.82 -3.91
C LEU A 6 -0.27 -15.07 -5.25
N ALA A 7 0.54 -15.48 -6.24
CA ALA A 7 0.49 -14.92 -7.59
C ALA A 7 -0.89 -15.17 -8.23
N ALA A 8 -1.38 -16.41 -8.20
CA ALA A 8 -2.71 -16.76 -8.70
C ALA A 8 -3.83 -15.97 -8.00
N ALA A 9 -3.71 -15.74 -6.69
CA ALA A 9 -4.67 -14.91 -5.95
C ALA A 9 -4.66 -13.45 -6.46
N VAL A 10 -3.48 -12.84 -6.62
CA VAL A 10 -3.34 -11.48 -7.15
C VAL A 10 -3.92 -11.36 -8.56
N ASP A 11 -3.64 -12.32 -9.45
CA ASP A 11 -4.15 -12.33 -10.83
C ASP A 11 -5.68 -12.42 -10.88
N LEU A 12 -6.26 -13.29 -10.04
CA LEU A 12 -7.73 -13.43 -9.94
C LEU A 12 -8.37 -12.19 -9.32
N LEU A 13 -7.77 -11.61 -8.27
CA LEU A 13 -8.23 -10.35 -7.70
C LEU A 13 -8.22 -9.21 -8.73
N SER A 14 -7.16 -9.12 -9.53
CA SER A 14 -7.01 -8.08 -10.55
C SER A 14 -7.99 -8.24 -11.71
N SER A 15 -8.25 -9.48 -12.14
CA SER A 15 -9.08 -9.77 -13.31
C SER A 15 -10.56 -9.95 -13.01
N GLN A 16 -10.92 -10.50 -11.83
CA GLN A 16 -12.28 -10.91 -11.48
C GLN A 16 -12.79 -10.28 -10.16
N GLY A 17 -11.96 -9.46 -9.49
CA GLY A 17 -12.30 -8.84 -8.22
C GLY A 17 -12.37 -9.83 -7.05
N LEU A 18 -12.88 -9.35 -5.90
CA LEU A 18 -13.04 -10.17 -4.70
C LEU A 18 -13.93 -11.40 -4.95
N ALA A 19 -15.03 -11.25 -5.68
CA ALA A 19 -15.97 -12.34 -5.92
C ALA A 19 -15.32 -13.52 -6.67
N GLY A 20 -14.44 -13.26 -7.63
CA GLY A 20 -13.75 -14.28 -8.42
C GLY A 20 -12.60 -14.97 -7.71
N ALA A 21 -11.98 -14.34 -6.71
CA ALA A 21 -10.84 -14.88 -5.98
C ALA A 21 -11.27 -15.86 -4.87
N THR A 22 -11.95 -16.94 -5.24
CA THR A 22 -12.30 -18.03 -4.31
C THR A 22 -11.11 -18.95 -4.08
N VAL A 23 -11.07 -19.66 -2.92
CA VAL A 23 -9.99 -20.62 -2.62
C VAL A 23 -9.89 -21.68 -3.72
N GLY A 24 -11.03 -22.18 -4.22
CA GLY A 24 -11.05 -23.16 -5.31
C GLY A 24 -10.51 -22.64 -6.62
N ALA A 25 -10.83 -21.38 -6.99
CA ALA A 25 -10.29 -20.76 -8.19
C ALA A 25 -8.78 -20.54 -8.09
N VAL A 26 -8.31 -20.05 -6.93
CA VAL A 26 -6.87 -19.85 -6.67
C VAL A 26 -6.12 -21.17 -6.67
N ALA A 27 -6.63 -22.22 -6.00
CA ALA A 27 -6.01 -23.53 -5.96
C ALA A 27 -5.87 -24.14 -7.37
N ARG A 28 -6.93 -24.03 -8.18
CA ARG A 28 -6.92 -24.50 -9.57
C ARG A 28 -5.90 -23.73 -10.41
N ALA A 29 -5.88 -22.40 -10.33
CA ALA A 29 -4.94 -21.56 -11.07
C ALA A 29 -3.48 -21.81 -10.66
N ALA A 30 -3.25 -22.10 -9.38
CA ALA A 30 -1.92 -22.40 -8.85
C ALA A 30 -1.49 -23.87 -9.02
N GLY A 31 -2.37 -24.74 -9.53
CA GLY A 31 -2.07 -26.18 -9.69
C GLY A 31 -1.91 -26.93 -8.36
N VAL A 32 -2.64 -26.55 -7.31
CA VAL A 32 -2.58 -27.18 -5.99
C VAL A 32 -3.96 -27.66 -5.52
N HIS A 33 -4.01 -28.54 -4.52
CA HIS A 33 -5.27 -28.93 -3.88
C HIS A 33 -5.77 -27.84 -2.92
N GLU A 34 -7.08 -27.58 -2.90
CA GLU A 34 -7.72 -26.62 -1.99
C GLU A 34 -7.40 -26.89 -0.51
N THR A 35 -7.32 -28.17 -0.12
CA THR A 35 -6.93 -28.56 1.24
C THR A 35 -5.56 -28.05 1.66
N SER A 36 -4.63 -27.91 0.70
CA SER A 36 -3.30 -27.36 0.96
C SER A 36 -3.36 -25.85 1.18
N VAL A 37 -4.28 -25.16 0.51
CA VAL A 37 -4.53 -23.73 0.70
C VAL A 37 -5.17 -23.50 2.07
N TYR A 38 -6.24 -24.22 2.39
CA TYR A 38 -6.91 -24.12 3.70
C TYR A 38 -5.97 -24.46 4.86
N ARG A 39 -5.13 -25.49 4.73
CA ARG A 39 -4.16 -25.84 5.77
C ARG A 39 -3.19 -24.72 6.08
N ARG A 40 -2.84 -23.88 5.08
CA ARG A 40 -1.84 -22.81 5.24
C ARG A 40 -2.46 -21.50 5.69
N TRP A 41 -3.57 -21.08 5.10
CA TRP A 41 -4.17 -19.77 5.35
C TRP A 41 -5.41 -19.82 6.23
N GLY A 42 -6.02 -20.98 6.40
CA GLY A 42 -7.21 -21.19 7.22
C GLY A 42 -8.46 -20.65 6.56
N THR A 43 -8.43 -19.40 6.09
CA THR A 43 -9.57 -18.72 5.47
C THR A 43 -9.17 -18.07 4.14
N ARG A 44 -10.17 -17.76 3.32
CA ARG A 44 -10.02 -17.00 2.07
C ARG A 44 -9.45 -15.60 2.32
N GLU A 45 -9.93 -14.94 3.36
CA GLU A 45 -9.56 -13.57 3.75
C GLU A 45 -8.07 -13.51 4.09
N ASN A 46 -7.56 -14.47 4.85
CA ASN A 46 -6.13 -14.57 5.15
C ASN A 46 -5.28 -14.76 3.89
N LEU A 47 -5.75 -15.59 2.95
CA LEU A 47 -5.08 -15.78 1.67
C LEU A 47 -5.03 -14.47 0.87
N ILE A 48 -6.15 -13.76 0.78
CA ILE A 48 -6.25 -12.49 0.06
C ILE A 48 -5.31 -11.46 0.69
N LEU A 49 -5.35 -11.28 2.01
CA LEU A 49 -4.49 -10.33 2.72
C LEU A 49 -3.00 -10.67 2.58
N ASP A 50 -2.62 -11.96 2.65
CA ASP A 50 -1.22 -12.37 2.43
C ASP A 50 -0.78 -12.12 0.99
N ALA A 51 -1.66 -12.32 0.01
CA ALA A 51 -1.39 -12.03 -1.39
C ALA A 51 -1.19 -10.52 -1.63
N LEU A 52 -2.08 -9.69 -1.09
CA LEU A 52 -1.98 -8.23 -1.16
C LEU A 52 -0.72 -7.71 -0.46
N ASN A 53 -0.40 -8.21 0.73
CA ASN A 53 0.82 -7.85 1.46
C ASN A 53 2.07 -8.14 0.64
N THR A 54 2.17 -9.37 0.14
CA THR A 54 3.35 -9.80 -0.65
C THR A 54 3.54 -8.93 -1.89
N GLN A 55 2.45 -8.59 -2.57
CA GLN A 55 2.48 -7.71 -3.75
C GLN A 55 2.94 -6.29 -3.39
N LEU A 56 2.36 -5.72 -2.34
CA LEU A 56 2.67 -4.35 -1.92
C LEU A 56 4.09 -4.24 -1.34
N ASP A 57 4.57 -5.25 -0.59
CA ASP A 57 5.94 -5.26 -0.07
C ASP A 57 6.97 -5.26 -1.19
N SER A 58 6.69 -5.96 -2.28
CA SER A 58 7.54 -5.96 -3.47
C SER A 58 7.48 -4.65 -4.26
N ALA A 59 6.29 -4.04 -4.36
CA ALA A 59 6.06 -2.84 -5.15
C ALA A 59 6.44 -1.55 -4.43
N LEU A 60 6.41 -1.54 -3.09
CA LEU A 60 6.60 -0.35 -2.26
C LEU A 60 7.69 -0.59 -1.19
N PRO A 61 8.96 -0.74 -1.60
CA PRO A 61 10.06 -0.80 -0.64
C PRO A 61 10.13 0.53 0.13
N VAL A 62 10.50 0.47 1.40
CA VAL A 62 10.72 1.65 2.24
C VAL A 62 12.18 2.09 2.06
N PRO A 63 12.47 3.21 1.39
CA PRO A 63 13.82 3.68 1.18
C PRO A 63 14.53 4.10 2.48
N ASP A 64 15.86 4.10 2.44
CA ASP A 64 16.74 4.63 3.48
C ASP A 64 17.97 5.25 2.84
N THR A 65 17.78 6.42 2.23
CA THR A 65 18.83 7.15 1.50
C THR A 65 19.66 8.05 2.43
N GLY A 66 19.23 8.19 3.68
CA GLY A 66 19.80 9.14 4.62
C GLY A 66 19.19 10.54 4.54
N ARG A 67 18.17 10.76 3.69
CA ARG A 67 17.47 12.04 3.55
C ARG A 67 15.96 11.80 3.46
N VAL A 68 15.18 12.39 4.37
CA VAL A 68 13.73 12.18 4.42
C VAL A 68 13.02 12.56 3.13
N ARG A 69 13.47 13.63 2.48
CA ARG A 69 12.89 14.06 1.20
C ARG A 69 13.07 13.03 0.09
N ASP A 70 14.26 12.47 -0.03
CA ASP A 70 14.57 11.49 -1.08
C ASP A 70 13.86 10.15 -0.79
N ASP A 71 13.77 9.76 0.48
CA ASP A 71 13.01 8.60 0.93
C ASP A 71 11.52 8.73 0.56
N LEU A 72 10.90 9.86 0.90
CA LEU A 72 9.49 10.12 0.60
C LEU A 72 9.24 10.22 -0.92
N LEU A 73 10.11 10.89 -1.67
CA LEU A 73 9.98 10.95 -3.13
C LEU A 73 10.05 9.57 -3.76
N GLY A 74 11.02 8.74 -3.37
CA GLY A 74 11.16 7.37 -3.87
C GLY A 74 9.94 6.52 -3.57
N PHE A 75 9.46 6.56 -2.33
CA PHE A 75 8.29 5.80 -1.89
C PHE A 75 7.01 6.24 -2.62
N PHE A 76 6.71 7.54 -2.64
CA PHE A 76 5.48 8.04 -3.26
C PHE A 76 5.50 8.01 -4.79
N SER A 77 6.67 8.07 -5.42
CA SER A 77 6.81 7.79 -6.86
C SER A 77 6.47 6.33 -7.18
N SER A 78 6.94 5.39 -6.36
CA SER A 78 6.60 3.97 -6.48
C SER A 78 5.10 3.75 -6.27
N LEU A 79 4.51 4.41 -5.26
CA LEU A 79 3.07 4.34 -5.00
C LEU A 79 2.26 4.91 -6.17
N ALA A 80 2.62 6.08 -6.69
CA ALA A 80 1.96 6.70 -7.83
C ALA A 80 2.07 5.81 -9.08
N GLY A 81 3.24 5.23 -9.33
CA GLY A 81 3.45 4.26 -10.41
C GLY A 81 2.55 3.03 -10.28
N LEU A 82 2.48 2.43 -9.09
CA LEU A 82 1.59 1.30 -8.82
C LEU A 82 0.13 1.69 -9.04
N LEU A 83 -0.32 2.80 -8.44
CA LEU A 83 -1.69 3.29 -8.56
C LEU A 83 -2.08 3.64 -10.01
N GLY A 84 -1.12 3.95 -10.88
CA GLY A 84 -1.33 4.19 -12.30
C GLY A 84 -1.57 2.92 -13.13
N THR A 85 -1.41 1.73 -12.55
CA THR A 85 -1.60 0.45 -13.25
C THR A 85 -3.01 -0.11 -13.05
N ALA A 86 -3.46 -0.95 -13.98
CA ALA A 86 -4.73 -1.68 -13.83
C ALA A 86 -4.74 -2.54 -12.55
N GLN A 87 -3.59 -3.12 -12.19
CA GLN A 87 -3.43 -3.91 -10.98
C GLN A 87 -3.55 -3.04 -9.71
N GLY A 88 -2.91 -1.86 -9.67
CA GLY A 88 -3.04 -0.91 -8.57
C GLY A 88 -4.47 -0.43 -8.39
N HIS A 89 -5.19 -0.15 -9.49
CA HIS A 89 -6.62 0.17 -9.43
C HIS A 89 -7.45 -0.98 -8.85
N ALA A 90 -7.16 -2.24 -9.22
CA ALA A 90 -7.85 -3.40 -8.69
C ALA A 90 -7.59 -3.55 -7.17
N LEU A 91 -6.33 -3.43 -6.75
CA LEU A 91 -5.94 -3.49 -5.33
C LEU A 91 -6.62 -2.40 -4.50
N LEU A 92 -6.67 -1.18 -5.03
CA LEU A 92 -7.32 -0.06 -4.34
C LEU A 92 -8.83 -0.27 -4.22
N ARG A 93 -9.50 -0.78 -5.28
CA ARG A 93 -10.93 -1.13 -5.21
C ARG A 93 -11.22 -2.14 -4.11
N ILE A 94 -10.39 -3.19 -4.00
CA ILE A 94 -10.51 -4.18 -2.92
C ILE A 94 -10.36 -3.52 -1.56
N GLY A 95 -9.47 -2.53 -1.44
CA GLY A 95 -9.25 -1.75 -0.22
C GLY A 95 -10.45 -0.90 0.21
N VAL A 96 -11.33 -0.49 -0.71
CA VAL A 96 -12.51 0.37 -0.44
C VAL A 96 -13.84 -0.38 -0.60
N GLU A 97 -13.86 -1.56 -1.20
CA GLU A 97 -15.06 -2.37 -1.36
C GLU A 97 -15.52 -2.90 0.00
N HIS A 98 -16.79 -2.67 0.35
CA HIS A 98 -17.37 -3.19 1.58
C HIS A 98 -17.58 -4.70 1.47
N ASP A 99 -16.91 -5.43 2.35
CA ASP A 99 -17.06 -6.86 2.54
C ASP A 99 -16.99 -7.15 4.04
N ASP A 100 -18.11 -7.50 4.65
CA ASP A 100 -18.26 -7.69 6.10
C ASP A 100 -17.23 -8.69 6.67
N THR A 101 -16.76 -9.64 5.85
CA THR A 101 -15.77 -10.64 6.26
C THR A 101 -14.34 -10.12 6.30
N LEU A 102 -14.06 -9.03 5.57
CA LEU A 102 -12.74 -8.40 5.49
C LEU A 102 -12.62 -7.16 6.39
N ASP A 103 -13.73 -6.50 6.72
CA ASP A 103 -13.72 -5.19 7.38
C ASP A 103 -13.00 -5.20 8.73
N ASP A 104 -13.20 -6.20 9.57
CA ASP A 104 -12.50 -6.36 10.84
C ASP A 104 -10.98 -6.56 10.69
N ARG A 105 -10.53 -7.05 9.53
CA ARG A 105 -9.12 -7.34 9.25
C ARG A 105 -8.43 -6.26 8.43
N ARG A 106 -9.18 -5.39 7.77
CA ARG A 106 -8.64 -4.27 6.99
C ARG A 106 -7.93 -3.25 7.86
N ARG A 107 -8.53 -2.90 8.99
CA ARG A 107 -7.96 -1.89 9.88
C ARG A 107 -6.56 -2.25 10.35
N PRO A 108 -6.29 -3.45 10.89
CA PRO A 108 -4.93 -3.89 11.21
C PRO A 108 -4.01 -3.92 9.99
N TYR A 109 -4.52 -4.34 8.84
CA TYR A 109 -3.77 -4.39 7.59
C TYR A 109 -3.27 -3.00 7.15
N TRP A 110 -4.15 -2.01 7.11
CA TRP A 110 -3.79 -0.63 6.73
C TRP A 110 -2.92 0.05 7.77
N SER A 111 -3.13 -0.24 9.08
CA SER A 111 -2.26 0.23 10.16
C SER A 111 -0.83 -0.27 9.98
N ASP A 112 -0.62 -1.58 9.72
CA ASP A 112 0.70 -2.14 9.47
C ASP A 112 1.38 -1.49 8.24
N ARG A 113 0.62 -1.22 7.17
CA ARG A 113 1.15 -0.52 5.98
C ARG A 113 1.58 0.91 6.27
N LEU A 114 0.76 1.64 7.03
CA LEU A 114 1.08 3.00 7.48
C LEU A 114 2.32 2.98 8.38
N ASP A 115 2.37 2.07 9.35
CA ASP A 115 3.49 1.93 10.28
C ASP A 115 4.83 1.70 9.57
N ARG A 116 4.84 0.97 8.45
CA ARG A 116 6.04 0.80 7.63
C ARG A 116 6.48 2.09 6.96
N ALA A 117 5.55 2.86 6.41
CA ALA A 117 5.86 4.13 5.74
C ALA A 117 6.34 5.21 6.72
N VAL A 118 5.77 5.28 7.93
CA VAL A 118 6.14 6.29 8.93
C VAL A 118 7.59 6.15 9.42
N VAL A 119 8.25 5.01 9.22
CA VAL A 119 9.67 4.83 9.56
C VAL A 119 10.55 5.87 8.87
N MET A 120 10.25 6.25 7.61
CA MET A 120 11.00 7.30 6.90
C MET A 120 10.92 8.64 7.61
N VAL A 121 9.72 9.01 8.06
CA VAL A 121 9.48 10.27 8.80
C VAL A 121 10.17 10.26 10.16
N ARG A 122 10.06 9.15 10.91
CA ARG A 122 10.74 8.98 12.21
C ARG A 122 12.25 9.16 12.08
N ARG A 123 12.87 8.54 11.07
CA ARG A 123 14.29 8.74 10.76
C ARG A 123 14.62 10.20 10.44
N GLY A 124 13.74 10.90 9.72
CA GLY A 124 13.89 12.34 9.45
C GLY A 124 13.83 13.20 10.71
N ILE A 125 12.96 12.87 11.67
CA ILE A 125 12.88 13.52 12.98
C ILE A 125 14.16 13.26 13.78
N GLU A 126 14.60 12.00 13.85
CA GLU A 126 15.83 11.59 14.56
C GLU A 126 17.08 12.30 14.01
N ARG A 127 17.14 12.57 12.72
CA ARG A 127 18.23 13.33 12.07
C ARG A 127 18.08 14.85 12.17
N GLY A 128 16.97 15.36 12.74
CA GLY A 128 16.72 16.80 12.84
C GLY A 128 16.30 17.46 11.52
N GLU A 129 15.96 16.69 10.51
CA GLU A 129 15.44 17.21 9.23
C GLU A 129 13.99 17.70 9.36
N LEU A 130 13.24 17.15 10.32
CA LEU A 130 11.86 17.48 10.64
C LEU A 130 11.74 17.93 12.10
N ALA A 131 10.71 18.71 12.40
CA ALA A 131 10.40 19.13 13.76
C ALA A 131 10.09 17.91 14.66
N ALA A 132 10.51 17.97 15.92
CA ALA A 132 10.33 16.87 16.87
C ALA A 132 8.85 16.56 17.19
N ASP A 133 7.97 17.54 17.00
CA ASP A 133 6.51 17.43 17.19
C ASP A 133 5.76 17.03 15.91
N THR A 134 6.47 16.70 14.83
CA THR A 134 5.85 16.20 13.59
C THR A 134 5.13 14.89 13.85
N ASP A 135 3.84 14.81 13.49
CA ASP A 135 3.10 13.56 13.47
C ASP A 135 3.45 12.75 12.20
N PRO A 136 4.15 11.60 12.34
CA PRO A 136 4.59 10.83 11.20
C PRO A 136 3.42 10.23 10.39
N GLY A 137 2.34 9.82 11.04
CA GLY A 137 1.15 9.27 10.39
C GLY A 137 0.47 10.33 9.54
N LEU A 138 0.20 11.48 10.12
CA LEU A 138 -0.44 12.61 9.45
C LEU A 138 0.36 13.07 8.23
N LEU A 139 1.70 13.10 8.31
CA LEU A 139 2.55 13.48 7.18
C LEU A 139 2.40 12.49 6.02
N ILE A 140 2.44 11.19 6.29
CA ILE A 140 2.25 10.14 5.27
C ILE A 140 0.84 10.23 4.67
N GLU A 141 -0.20 10.44 5.50
CA GLU A 141 -1.59 10.58 5.05
C GLU A 141 -1.77 11.84 4.19
N ALA A 142 -1.15 12.96 4.55
CA ALA A 142 -1.22 14.21 3.79
C ALA A 142 -0.66 14.07 2.37
N VAL A 143 0.42 13.29 2.18
CA VAL A 143 1.00 13.04 0.85
C VAL A 143 0.20 11.98 0.08
N SER A 144 -0.25 10.90 0.73
CA SER A 144 -0.96 9.81 0.06
C SER A 144 -2.41 10.16 -0.29
N GLY A 145 -3.10 10.94 0.53
CA GLY A 145 -4.51 11.28 0.34
C GLY A 145 -4.84 11.83 -1.04
N PRO A 146 -4.14 12.87 -1.54
CA PRO A 146 -4.36 13.40 -2.88
C PRO A 146 -4.13 12.39 -4.01
N LEU A 147 -3.22 11.41 -3.84
CA LEU A 147 -3.03 10.34 -4.83
C LEU A 147 -4.28 9.46 -4.91
N PHE A 148 -4.84 9.06 -3.77
CA PHE A 148 -6.08 8.27 -3.72
C PHE A 148 -7.28 9.05 -4.26
N VAL A 149 -7.41 10.33 -3.93
CA VAL A 149 -8.46 11.21 -4.50
C VAL A 149 -8.37 11.25 -6.02
N ARG A 150 -7.16 11.35 -6.57
CA ARG A 150 -6.98 11.37 -8.03
C ARG A 150 -7.38 10.05 -8.68
N VAL A 151 -7.01 8.92 -8.08
CA VAL A 151 -7.36 7.60 -8.65
C VAL A 151 -8.85 7.30 -8.51
N LEU A 152 -9.42 7.54 -7.33
CA LEU A 152 -10.79 7.12 -7.02
C LEU A 152 -11.86 8.08 -7.53
N LEU A 153 -11.60 9.39 -7.51
CA LEU A 153 -12.62 10.40 -7.77
C LEU A 153 -12.36 11.19 -9.04
N SER A 154 -11.23 11.88 -9.17
CA SER A 154 -11.02 12.85 -10.27
C SER A 154 -10.44 12.23 -11.54
N ARG A 155 -9.83 11.05 -11.45
CA ARG A 155 -9.08 10.38 -12.54
C ARG A 155 -8.00 11.26 -13.15
N ALA A 156 -7.44 12.18 -12.35
CA ALA A 156 -6.37 13.06 -12.77
C ALA A 156 -5.01 12.32 -12.80
N PRO A 157 -4.04 12.77 -13.61
CA PRO A 157 -2.73 12.13 -13.71
C PRO A 157 -1.98 12.08 -12.37
N LEU A 158 -1.22 11.00 -12.18
CA LEU A 158 -0.29 10.80 -11.07
C LEU A 158 1.14 10.98 -11.58
N ASP A 159 1.50 12.18 -11.94
CA ASP A 159 2.82 12.48 -12.49
C ASP A 159 3.86 12.82 -11.40
N GLU A 160 5.12 12.89 -11.82
CA GLU A 160 6.24 13.20 -10.93
C GLU A 160 6.14 14.60 -10.32
N ALA A 161 5.59 15.57 -11.06
CA ALA A 161 5.42 16.94 -10.58
C ALA A 161 4.43 17.00 -9.42
N LEU A 162 3.34 16.21 -9.47
CA LEU A 162 2.40 16.06 -8.36
C LEU A 162 3.08 15.48 -7.13
N VAL A 163 3.79 14.35 -7.28
CA VAL A 163 4.45 13.68 -6.14
C VAL A 163 5.44 14.62 -5.48
N ARG A 164 6.25 15.30 -6.28
CA ARG A 164 7.22 16.29 -5.79
C ARG A 164 6.54 17.44 -5.04
N GLY A 165 5.50 18.02 -5.63
CA GLY A 165 4.73 19.10 -5.00
C GLY A 165 4.10 18.71 -3.67
N LEU A 166 3.53 17.50 -3.57
CA LEU A 166 2.94 17.01 -2.33
C LEU A 166 3.98 16.76 -1.24
N VAL A 167 5.11 16.15 -1.60
CA VAL A 167 6.21 15.90 -0.65
C VAL A 167 6.79 17.24 -0.16
N ASP A 168 7.06 18.19 -1.07
CA ASP A 168 7.62 19.49 -0.69
C ASP A 168 6.64 20.27 0.19
N LEU A 169 5.34 20.26 -0.13
CA LEU A 169 4.31 20.91 0.69
C LEU A 169 4.23 20.32 2.12
N ALA A 170 4.26 19.00 2.22
CA ALA A 170 4.22 18.32 3.53
C ALA A 170 5.48 18.60 4.35
N LEU A 171 6.66 18.58 3.71
CA LEU A 171 7.94 18.86 4.38
C LEU A 171 8.05 20.33 4.81
N ASP A 172 7.58 21.29 4.01
CA ASP A 172 7.58 22.71 4.38
C ASP A 172 6.73 22.98 5.62
N GLY A 173 5.60 22.24 5.78
CA GLY A 173 4.78 22.28 7.00
C GLY A 173 5.42 21.64 8.23
N ALA A 174 6.36 20.71 8.04
CA ALA A 174 6.99 19.91 9.09
C ALA A 174 8.43 20.34 9.42
N ARG A 175 8.94 21.42 8.81
CA ARG A 175 10.28 21.94 9.11
C ARG A 175 10.39 22.48 10.54
N PRO A 176 11.55 22.32 11.20
CA PRO A 176 11.80 22.98 12.47
C PRO A 176 11.57 24.49 12.36
N ARG A 177 10.79 25.06 13.27
CA ARG A 177 10.56 26.50 13.31
C ARG A 177 11.73 27.17 14.03
N PRO A 178 12.25 28.30 13.54
CA PRO A 178 13.22 29.09 14.31
C PRO A 178 12.59 29.49 15.63
N ALA A 179 13.36 29.39 16.72
CA ALA A 179 12.98 29.79 18.06
C ALA A 179 12.76 31.32 18.14
#